data_00b43fec5877e352a6d51a8b6285ec15
#
_entry.id   00b43fec5877e352a6d51a8b6285ec15
#
_cell.length_a   1.000
_cell.length_b   1.000
_cell.length_c   1.000
_cell.angle_alpha   90.00
_cell.angle_beta   90.00
_cell.angle_gamma   90.00
#
_symmetry.space_group_name_H-M   'P 1'
#
loop_
_entity.id
_entity.type
_entity.pdbx_description
1 polymer ?
#
loop_
_entity_poly.entity_id
_entity_poly.type
_entity_poly.pdbx_seq_one_letter_code
_entity_poly.pdbx_strand_id
1 'polypeptide(L)'
;MYRIGFIGGGINSAIGRSHFIASQMDGKFKVEAGAFSRNQEINRKTGEEFLVAPDRVYADYHELLEKEKGKLDVIAVLTPTDTHEVMVEECLRAGYPVICEKSLCTSYESALKVKNAWRIQKDFCV
;
A
#
# COMPACT_ATOMS: atom_id res chain seq x y z
N MET A 1 4.24 -17.69 0.78
CA MET A 1 4.05 -16.52 -0.11
C MET A 1 3.43 -15.40 0.71
N TYR A 2 4.04 -14.24 0.73
CA TYR A 2 3.53 -13.07 1.46
C TYR A 2 2.41 -12.38 0.66
N ARG A 3 1.35 -11.99 1.34
CA ARG A 3 0.18 -11.31 0.77
C ARG A 3 0.37 -9.81 0.92
N ILE A 4 0.45 -9.10 -0.20
CA ILE A 4 0.69 -7.65 -0.21
C ILE A 4 -0.56 -6.90 -0.69
N GLY A 5 -0.90 -5.82 -0.01
CA GLY A 5 -1.92 -4.86 -0.43
C GLY A 5 -1.28 -3.59 -0.99
N PHE A 6 -1.86 -3.00 -2.02
CA PHE A 6 -1.39 -1.74 -2.60
C PHE A 6 -2.33 -0.59 -2.26
N ILE A 7 -1.76 0.54 -1.83
CA ILE A 7 -2.44 1.83 -1.76
C ILE A 7 -1.81 2.73 -2.81
N GLY A 8 -2.58 3.13 -3.82
CA GLY A 8 -2.06 3.78 -5.02
C GLY A 8 -1.50 2.78 -6.03
N GLY A 9 -0.68 3.26 -6.95
CA GLY A 9 -0.06 2.42 -7.96
C GLY A 9 -1.00 1.93 -9.07
N GLY A 10 -2.01 2.72 -9.44
CA GLY A 10 -2.90 2.40 -10.55
C GLY A 10 -2.16 2.20 -11.88
N ILE A 11 -2.81 1.56 -12.83
CA ILE A 11 -2.23 1.21 -14.15
C ILE A 11 -1.72 2.42 -14.96
N ASN A 12 -2.21 3.61 -14.63
CA ASN A 12 -1.72 4.89 -15.19
C ASN A 12 -0.42 5.38 -14.51
N SER A 13 0.09 4.65 -13.52
CA SER A 13 1.33 4.94 -12.79
C SER A 13 2.40 3.90 -13.11
N ALA A 14 3.57 4.35 -13.57
CA ALA A 14 4.72 3.46 -13.80
C ALA A 14 5.18 2.72 -12.53
N ILE A 15 5.04 3.37 -11.37
CA ILE A 15 5.43 2.82 -10.07
C ILE A 15 4.58 1.59 -9.70
N GLY A 16 3.27 1.65 -9.89
CA GLY A 16 2.39 0.52 -9.61
C GLY A 16 2.77 -0.73 -10.40
N ARG A 17 2.99 -0.56 -11.71
CA ARG A 17 3.42 -1.64 -12.59
C ARG A 17 4.80 -2.18 -12.20
N SER A 18 5.76 -1.32 -11.85
CA SER A 18 7.09 -1.74 -11.41
C SER A 18 7.03 -2.58 -10.14
N HIS A 19 6.27 -2.15 -9.14
CA HIS A 19 6.07 -2.92 -7.90
C HIS A 19 5.34 -4.25 -8.15
N PHE A 20 4.31 -4.24 -9.01
CA PHE A 20 3.61 -5.46 -9.38
C PHE A 20 4.57 -6.48 -10.02
N ILE A 21 5.33 -6.06 -11.04
CA ILE A 21 6.31 -6.94 -11.71
C ILE A 21 7.35 -7.44 -10.70
N ALA A 22 7.93 -6.55 -9.89
CA ALA A 22 8.92 -6.91 -8.88
C ALA A 22 8.37 -7.96 -7.88
N SER A 23 7.12 -7.83 -7.47
CA SER A 23 6.49 -8.79 -6.56
C SER A 23 6.35 -10.19 -7.14
N GLN A 24 6.31 -10.32 -8.47
CA GLN A 24 6.18 -11.60 -9.16
C GLN A 24 7.52 -12.29 -9.46
N MET A 25 8.65 -11.56 -9.42
CA MET A 25 9.93 -12.06 -9.94
C MET A 25 10.47 -13.27 -9.21
N ASP A 26 10.29 -13.38 -7.90
CA ASP A 26 10.83 -14.49 -7.10
C ASP A 26 9.74 -15.37 -6.45
N GLY A 27 8.49 -15.10 -6.76
CA GLY A 27 7.34 -15.86 -6.25
C GLY A 27 7.11 -15.74 -4.74
N LYS A 28 7.73 -14.76 -4.08
CA LYS A 28 7.57 -14.57 -2.62
C LYS A 28 6.37 -13.73 -2.25
N PHE A 29 5.92 -12.86 -3.13
CA PHE A 29 4.79 -11.97 -2.90
C PHE A 29 3.65 -12.22 -3.88
N LYS A 30 2.44 -11.96 -3.42
CA LYS A 30 1.24 -11.92 -4.25
C LYS A 30 0.43 -10.68 -3.91
N VAL A 31 0.13 -9.87 -4.91
CA VAL A 31 -0.80 -8.75 -4.73
C VAL A 31 -2.20 -9.31 -4.59
N GLU A 32 -2.82 -9.16 -3.44
CA GLU A 32 -4.13 -9.76 -3.14
C GLU A 32 -5.24 -8.76 -2.91
N ALA A 33 -4.92 -7.52 -2.61
CA ALA A 33 -5.90 -6.46 -2.40
C ALA A 33 -5.33 -5.10 -2.82
N GLY A 34 -6.20 -4.14 -3.09
CA GLY A 34 -5.76 -2.79 -3.38
C GLY A 34 -6.84 -1.72 -3.34
N ALA A 35 -6.39 -0.51 -3.03
CA ALA A 35 -7.06 0.75 -3.29
C ALA A 35 -6.14 1.54 -4.24
N PHE A 36 -6.16 1.16 -5.51
CA PHE A 36 -5.14 1.54 -6.49
C PHE A 36 -5.27 2.97 -7.01
N SER A 37 -6.48 3.50 -7.02
CA SER A 37 -6.77 4.85 -7.54
C SER A 37 -8.06 5.41 -6.95
N ARG A 38 -8.10 6.73 -6.79
CA ARG A 38 -9.35 7.46 -6.46
C ARG A 38 -10.31 7.50 -7.65
N ASN A 39 -9.81 7.36 -8.88
CA ASN A 39 -10.66 7.15 -10.04
C ASN A 39 -11.11 5.68 -10.06
N GLN A 40 -12.41 5.44 -9.89
CA GLN A 40 -12.94 4.09 -9.71
C GLN A 40 -12.82 3.20 -10.94
N GLU A 41 -12.84 3.78 -12.14
CA GLU A 41 -12.60 3.02 -13.37
C GLU A 41 -11.14 2.53 -13.47
N ILE A 42 -10.18 3.41 -13.17
CA ILE A 42 -8.76 3.06 -13.11
C ILE A 42 -8.52 2.04 -11.99
N ASN A 43 -9.15 2.23 -10.84
CA ASN A 43 -9.07 1.32 -9.70
C ASN A 43 -9.49 -0.11 -10.08
N ARG A 44 -10.66 -0.24 -10.70
CA ARG A 44 -11.21 -1.52 -11.16
C ARG A 44 -10.30 -2.17 -12.23
N LYS A 45 -9.92 -1.41 -13.26
CA LYS A 45 -9.03 -1.90 -14.33
C LYS A 45 -7.68 -2.35 -13.79
N THR A 46 -7.15 -1.65 -12.78
CA THR A 46 -5.90 -2.05 -12.13
C THR A 46 -6.06 -3.40 -11.42
N GLY A 47 -7.14 -3.57 -10.69
CA GLY A 47 -7.45 -4.84 -10.04
C GLY A 47 -7.51 -6.01 -11.04
N GLU A 48 -8.17 -5.81 -12.18
CA GLU A 48 -8.24 -6.79 -13.26
C GLU A 48 -6.85 -7.11 -13.83
N GLU A 49 -6.05 -6.09 -14.16
CA GLU A 49 -4.71 -6.26 -14.71
C GLU A 49 -3.74 -6.93 -13.73
N PHE A 50 -3.87 -6.63 -12.44
CA PHE A 50 -3.04 -7.23 -11.38
C PHE A 50 -3.61 -8.54 -10.83
N LEU A 51 -4.66 -9.07 -11.45
CA LEU A 51 -5.30 -10.33 -11.09
C LEU A 51 -5.80 -10.37 -9.64
N VAL A 52 -6.24 -9.24 -9.12
CA VAL A 52 -6.85 -9.10 -7.80
C VAL A 52 -8.34 -9.40 -7.89
N ALA A 53 -8.86 -10.17 -6.95
CA ALA A 53 -10.28 -10.48 -6.88
C ALA A 53 -11.12 -9.18 -6.77
N PRO A 54 -12.23 -9.03 -7.52
CA PRO A 54 -13.00 -7.79 -7.57
C PRO A 54 -13.52 -7.32 -6.20
N ASP A 55 -13.84 -8.23 -5.31
CA ASP A 55 -14.30 -7.96 -3.93
C ASP A 55 -13.16 -7.52 -2.98
N ARG A 56 -11.90 -7.56 -3.46
CA ARG A 56 -10.71 -7.08 -2.76
C ARG A 56 -10.08 -5.84 -3.43
N VAL A 57 -10.81 -5.19 -4.33
CA VAL A 57 -10.50 -3.88 -4.91
C VAL A 57 -11.38 -2.84 -4.22
N TYR A 58 -10.78 -2.01 -3.39
CA TYR A 58 -11.48 -1.07 -2.52
C TYR A 58 -11.49 0.34 -3.10
N ALA A 59 -12.60 1.06 -2.94
CA ALA A 59 -12.73 2.45 -3.37
C ALA A 59 -11.87 3.40 -2.55
N ASP A 60 -11.60 3.03 -1.29
CA ASP A 60 -10.89 3.83 -0.29
C ASP A 60 -9.91 2.94 0.49
N TYR A 61 -8.72 3.47 0.80
CA TYR A 61 -7.71 2.69 1.52
C TYR A 61 -8.08 2.45 3.00
N HIS A 62 -8.90 3.27 3.62
CA HIS A 62 -9.38 3.01 4.97
C HIS A 62 -10.25 1.74 4.99
N GLU A 63 -11.09 1.57 3.98
CA GLU A 63 -11.88 0.35 3.81
C GLU A 63 -10.97 -0.88 3.62
N LEU A 64 -9.91 -0.74 2.83
CA LEU A 64 -8.90 -1.79 2.67
C LEU A 64 -8.28 -2.16 4.03
N LEU A 65 -7.80 -1.18 4.80
CA LEU A 65 -7.18 -1.44 6.11
C LEU A 65 -8.10 -2.15 7.08
N GLU A 66 -9.39 -1.81 7.06
CA GLU A 66 -10.40 -2.42 7.94
C GLU A 66 -10.74 -3.85 7.52
N LYS A 67 -11.09 -4.05 6.25
CA LYS A 67 -11.57 -5.33 5.73
C LYS A 67 -10.50 -6.39 5.54
N GLU A 68 -9.25 -5.96 5.35
CA GLU A 68 -8.11 -6.84 5.13
C GLU A 68 -7.32 -7.17 6.40
N LYS A 69 -7.80 -6.74 7.55
CA LYS A 69 -7.13 -6.98 8.84
C LYS A 69 -6.88 -8.48 9.07
N GLY A 70 -5.61 -8.83 9.27
CA GLY A 70 -5.19 -10.22 9.44
C GLY A 70 -5.13 -11.06 8.15
N LYS A 71 -5.46 -10.47 7.00
CA LYS A 71 -5.43 -11.16 5.70
C LYS A 71 -4.22 -10.79 4.84
N LEU A 72 -3.61 -9.64 5.11
CA LEU A 72 -2.41 -9.16 4.43
C LEU A 72 -1.21 -9.19 5.37
N ASP A 73 -0.05 -9.43 4.82
CA ASP A 73 1.21 -9.49 5.55
C ASP A 73 1.97 -8.15 5.50
N VAL A 74 1.69 -7.33 4.47
CA VAL A 74 2.33 -6.03 4.26
C VAL A 74 1.48 -5.13 3.36
N ILE A 75 1.57 -3.82 3.57
CA ILE A 75 0.98 -2.80 2.69
C ILE A 75 2.09 -2.04 1.97
N ALA A 76 1.95 -1.86 0.66
CA ALA A 76 2.80 -0.97 -0.13
C ALA A 76 2.06 0.35 -0.39
N VAL A 77 2.64 1.46 0.06
CA VAL A 77 2.14 2.82 -0.19
C VAL A 77 2.87 3.39 -1.39
N LEU A 78 2.15 3.51 -2.51
CA LEU A 78 2.65 3.88 -3.84
C LEU A 78 2.03 5.18 -4.35
N THR A 79 1.57 6.01 -3.45
CA THR A 79 0.92 7.30 -3.70
C THR A 79 1.94 8.43 -3.82
N PRO A 80 1.55 9.67 -4.18
CA PRO A 80 2.44 10.82 -4.14
C PRO A 80 3.02 11.09 -2.75
N THR A 81 4.25 11.64 -2.69
CA THR A 81 5.02 11.82 -1.44
C THR A 81 4.29 12.64 -0.37
N ASP A 82 3.50 13.64 -0.77
CA ASP A 82 2.73 14.49 0.14
C ASP A 82 1.62 13.73 0.93
N THR A 83 1.26 12.55 0.49
CA THR A 83 0.27 11.70 1.17
C THR A 83 0.91 10.66 2.10
N HIS A 84 2.21 10.43 2.02
CA HIS A 84 2.90 9.34 2.72
C HIS A 84 2.79 9.43 4.24
N GLU A 85 2.99 10.63 4.82
CA GLU A 85 2.93 10.82 6.28
C GLU A 85 1.65 10.20 6.87
N VAL A 86 0.51 10.63 6.36
CA VAL A 86 -0.81 10.20 6.88
C VAL A 86 -1.05 8.73 6.58
N MET A 87 -0.84 8.29 5.34
CA MET A 87 -1.14 6.92 4.94
C MET A 87 -0.24 5.89 5.62
N VAL A 88 1.06 6.16 5.71
CA VAL A 88 2.01 5.26 6.40
C VAL A 88 1.69 5.19 7.89
N GLU A 89 1.42 6.34 8.53
CA GLU A 89 1.06 6.38 9.94
C GLU A 89 -0.21 5.58 10.23
N GLU A 90 -1.25 5.72 9.41
CA GLU A 90 -2.50 4.97 9.56
C GLU A 90 -2.32 3.47 9.32
N CYS A 91 -1.53 3.07 8.32
CA CYS A 91 -1.20 1.65 8.10
C CYS A 91 -0.48 1.05 9.30
N LEU A 92 0.53 1.74 9.84
CA LEU A 92 1.27 1.29 11.02
C LEU A 92 0.34 1.18 12.26
N ARG A 93 -0.52 2.18 12.48
CA ARG A 93 -1.50 2.15 13.59
C ARG A 93 -2.52 1.03 13.44
N ALA A 94 -2.85 0.65 12.21
CA ALA A 94 -3.71 -0.50 11.92
C ALA A 94 -3.00 -1.85 12.11
N GLY A 95 -1.68 -1.84 12.38
CA GLY A 95 -0.87 -3.04 12.64
C GLY A 95 -0.28 -3.69 11.39
N TYR A 96 -0.16 -2.95 10.29
CA TYR A 96 0.47 -3.46 9.08
C TYR A 96 1.94 -3.04 8.98
N PRO A 97 2.85 -3.96 8.65
CA PRO A 97 4.15 -3.61 8.09
C PRO A 97 3.99 -2.82 6.79
N VAL A 98 4.84 -1.85 6.53
CA VAL A 98 4.69 -0.93 5.40
C VAL A 98 5.95 -0.89 4.54
N ILE A 99 5.75 -0.99 3.24
CA ILE A 99 6.70 -0.61 2.20
C ILE A 99 6.23 0.75 1.67
N CYS A 100 7.07 1.77 1.71
CA CYS A 100 6.71 3.10 1.23
C CYS A 100 7.64 3.54 0.10
N GLU A 101 7.04 4.08 -0.98
CA GLU A 101 7.82 4.69 -2.06
C GLU A 101 8.64 5.88 -1.56
N LYS A 102 9.70 6.16 -2.30
CA LYS A 102 10.55 7.34 -2.07
C LYS A 102 9.79 8.60 -2.54
N SER A 103 10.01 9.72 -1.94
CA SER A 103 10.65 9.96 -0.65
C SER A 103 9.65 9.68 0.46
N LEU A 104 10.14 9.20 1.59
CA LEU A 104 9.25 8.79 2.68
C LEU A 104 8.28 9.90 3.09
N CYS A 105 8.77 11.12 3.23
CA CYS A 105 7.98 12.28 3.64
C CYS A 105 8.49 13.56 2.96
N THR A 106 7.71 14.64 3.07
CA THR A 106 8.03 15.95 2.50
C THR A 106 8.90 16.80 3.41
N SER A 107 9.02 16.45 4.70
CA SER A 107 9.80 17.21 5.70
C SER A 107 10.38 16.29 6.76
N TYR A 108 11.37 16.81 7.51
CA TYR A 108 11.95 16.11 8.65
C TYR A 108 10.91 15.90 9.77
N GLU A 109 10.06 16.86 10.02
CA GLU A 109 8.97 16.78 11.01
C GLU A 109 7.99 15.65 10.67
N SER A 110 7.59 15.55 9.40
CA SER A 110 6.75 14.45 8.91
C SER A 110 7.42 13.08 9.11
N ALA A 111 8.71 12.99 8.82
CA ALA A 111 9.47 11.75 9.01
C ALA A 111 9.55 11.34 10.50
N LEU A 112 9.65 12.29 11.41
CA LEU A 112 9.62 12.01 12.85
C LEU A 112 8.28 11.45 13.31
N LYS A 113 7.17 11.94 12.78
CA LYS A 113 5.82 11.40 13.08
C LYS A 113 5.69 9.94 12.64
N VAL A 114 6.12 9.63 11.43
CA VAL A 114 6.14 8.25 10.92
C VAL A 114 7.03 7.35 11.79
N LYS A 115 8.22 7.82 12.15
CA LYS A 115 9.13 7.08 13.03
C LYS A 115 8.52 6.81 14.40
N ASN A 116 7.80 7.76 14.98
CA ASN A 116 7.12 7.58 16.25
C ASN A 116 5.98 6.58 16.15
N ALA A 117 5.19 6.61 15.10
CA ALA A 117 4.14 5.63 14.83
C ALA A 117 4.72 4.21 14.71
N TRP A 118 5.81 4.05 13.98
CA TRP A 118 6.53 2.77 13.85
C TRP A 118 7.03 2.25 15.21
N ARG A 119 7.64 3.11 16.03
CA ARG A 119 8.13 2.72 17.37
C ARG A 119 7.04 2.21 18.30
N ILE A 120 5.85 2.81 18.24
CA ILE A 120 4.69 2.42 19.05
C ILE A 120 4.21 1.03 18.64
N GLN A 121 4.14 0.74 17.35
CA GLN A 121 3.63 -0.52 16.81
C GLN A 121 4.68 -1.64 16.82
N LYS A 122 5.97 -1.31 16.93
CA LYS A 122 7.10 -2.24 16.79
C LYS A 122 7.11 -3.03 15.47
N ASP A 123 6.43 -2.51 14.46
CA ASP A 123 6.37 -3.12 13.15
C ASP A 123 7.44 -2.56 12.21
N PHE A 124 7.65 -3.28 11.12
CA PHE A 124 8.69 -2.99 10.16
C PHE A 124 8.17 -2.03 9.07
N CYS A 125 8.91 -0.97 8.77
CA CYS A 125 8.67 -0.03 7.67
C CYS A 125 9.90 0.04 6.78
N VAL A 126 9.71 -0.21 5.49
CA VAL A 126 10.76 -0.17 4.44
C VAL A 126 10.39 0.78 3.32
#